data_ab409dcf6f0c0edc856ea3ccda824692
#
_entry.id   ab409dcf6f0c0edc856ea3ccda824692
#
_cell.length_a   1.000
_cell.length_b   1.000
_cell.length_c   1.000
_cell.angle_alpha   90.00
_cell.angle_beta   90.00
_cell.angle_gamma   90.00
#
_symmetry.space_group_name_H-M   'P 1'
#
loop_
_entity.id
_entity.type
_entity.pdbx_description
1 polymer ?
#
loop_
_entity_poly.entity_id
_entity_poly.type
_entity_poly.pdbx_seq_one_letter_code
_entity_poly.pdbx_strand_id
1 'polypeptide(L)'
;MPLADLPPTGLVDREVERGVLDRLVAGILAGQSRVLVLRGEAGVGKSALLGYLTQAASACRIARAEGVESEMELAFAGLHALCAPMLGGLERLPAPQHDALCTAFGLSAGPPPDRFLVGLAVLSLLADAAEEQPVLCVVDDA
;
A
#
# COMPACT_ATOMS: atom_id res chain seq x y z
N MET A 1 14.80 8.66 1.56
CA MET A 1 14.01 8.14 0.43
C MET A 1 13.87 9.16 -0.68
N PRO A 2 14.08 8.74 -1.89
CA PRO A 2 13.93 9.68 -2.99
C PRO A 2 12.48 10.11 -3.17
N LEU A 3 12.29 11.38 -3.36
CA LEU A 3 11.04 11.99 -3.72
C LEU A 3 11.10 12.31 -5.20
N ALA A 4 10.19 11.78 -5.98
CA ALA A 4 10.16 12.02 -7.41
C ALA A 4 8.98 12.90 -7.78
N ASP A 5 9.28 14.07 -8.30
CA ASP A 5 8.26 14.94 -8.89
C ASP A 5 8.28 14.68 -10.39
N LEU A 6 7.16 14.26 -10.93
CA LEU A 6 7.05 13.93 -12.34
C LEU A 6 6.66 15.16 -13.15
N PRO A 7 7.37 15.43 -14.25
CA PRO A 7 6.97 16.56 -15.11
C PRO A 7 5.64 16.26 -15.79
N PRO A 8 4.86 17.29 -16.14
CA PRO A 8 3.57 17.12 -16.81
C PRO A 8 3.73 16.80 -18.29
N THR A 9 4.54 15.82 -18.62
CA THR A 9 4.76 15.37 -20.00
C THR A 9 3.96 14.10 -20.27
N GLY A 10 3.78 13.79 -21.54
CA GLY A 10 3.07 12.58 -21.93
C GLY A 10 3.82 11.30 -21.55
N LEU A 11 3.15 10.17 -21.74
CA LEU A 11 3.68 8.87 -21.36
C LEU A 11 4.90 8.44 -22.17
N VAL A 12 5.12 9.07 -23.32
CA VAL A 12 6.15 8.65 -24.27
C VAL A 12 7.56 8.84 -23.73
N ASP A 13 7.76 9.85 -22.86
CA ASP A 13 9.07 10.19 -22.32
C ASP A 13 9.17 9.90 -20.83
N ARG A 14 8.82 8.69 -20.42
CA ARG A 14 8.84 8.28 -19.01
C ARG A 14 9.96 7.30 -18.70
N GLU A 15 11.03 7.30 -19.48
CA GLU A 15 12.14 6.37 -19.25
C GLU A 15 12.85 6.60 -17.92
N VAL A 16 13.01 7.87 -17.51
CA VAL A 16 13.65 8.21 -16.24
C VAL A 16 12.77 7.72 -15.10
N GLU A 17 11.48 7.97 -15.17
CA GLU A 17 10.52 7.55 -14.15
C GLU A 17 10.40 6.03 -14.07
N ARG A 18 10.39 5.35 -15.22
CA ARG A 18 10.39 3.90 -15.25
C ARG A 18 11.65 3.33 -14.62
N GLY A 19 12.81 3.96 -14.88
CA GLY A 19 14.06 3.56 -14.26
C GLY A 19 14.04 3.66 -12.76
N VAL A 20 13.41 4.72 -12.21
CA VAL A 20 13.23 4.87 -10.77
C VAL A 20 12.36 3.75 -10.23
N LEU A 21 11.26 3.44 -10.91
CA LEU A 21 10.36 2.36 -10.49
C LEU A 21 11.03 1.00 -10.57
N ASP A 22 11.81 0.74 -11.61
CA ASP A 22 12.55 -0.50 -11.75
C ASP A 22 13.55 -0.69 -10.61
N ARG A 23 14.23 0.38 -10.20
CA ARG A 23 15.15 0.33 -9.08
C ARG A 23 14.44 0.10 -7.77
N LEU A 24 13.24 0.66 -7.60
CA LEU A 24 12.40 0.41 -6.43
C LEU A 24 12.08 -1.08 -6.33
N VAL A 25 11.60 -1.67 -7.41
CA VAL A 25 11.24 -3.09 -7.45
C VAL A 25 12.47 -3.96 -7.19
N ALA A 26 13.59 -3.64 -7.82
CA ALA A 26 14.84 -4.39 -7.60
C ALA A 26 15.26 -4.34 -6.14
N GLY A 27 15.12 -3.19 -5.48
CA GLY A 27 15.43 -3.05 -4.07
C GLY A 27 14.52 -3.89 -3.19
N ILE A 28 13.23 -3.91 -3.50
CA ILE A 28 12.26 -4.73 -2.76
C ILE A 28 12.59 -6.21 -2.91
N LEU A 29 12.90 -6.66 -4.12
CA LEU A 29 13.24 -8.06 -4.38
C LEU A 29 14.57 -8.45 -3.72
N ALA A 30 15.44 -7.48 -3.48
CA ALA A 30 16.69 -7.70 -2.76
C ALA A 30 16.52 -7.64 -1.23
N GLY A 31 15.31 -7.52 -0.74
CA GLY A 31 15.01 -7.47 0.70
C GLY A 31 15.14 -6.09 1.33
N GLN A 32 15.21 -5.04 0.52
CA GLN A 32 15.31 -3.67 1.03
C GLN A 32 13.93 -3.04 1.13
N SER A 33 13.70 -2.30 2.22
CA SER A 33 12.48 -1.51 2.37
C SER A 33 12.70 -0.15 1.72
N ARG A 34 11.75 0.27 0.89
CA ARG A 34 11.85 1.52 0.15
C ARG A 34 10.52 2.24 0.13
N VAL A 35 10.58 3.56 0.08
CA VAL A 35 9.40 4.41 -0.11
C VAL A 35 9.67 5.33 -1.29
N LEU A 36 8.69 5.49 -2.14
CA LEU A 36 8.74 6.41 -3.25
C LEU A 36 7.43 7.18 -3.30
N VAL A 37 7.51 8.49 -3.45
CA VAL A 37 6.35 9.34 -3.61
C VAL A 37 6.32 9.86 -5.03
N LEU A 38 5.22 9.57 -5.74
CA LEU A 38 4.96 10.10 -7.06
C LEU A 38 4.02 11.29 -6.92
N ARG A 39 4.46 12.43 -7.40
CA ARG A 39 3.65 13.65 -7.39
C ARG A 39 3.32 14.04 -8.81
N GLY A 40 2.10 14.49 -8.99
CA GLY A 40 1.62 14.95 -10.28
C GLY A 40 0.14 15.22 -10.21
N GLU A 41 -0.32 16.10 -11.08
CA GLU A 41 -1.75 16.39 -11.20
C GLU A 41 -2.45 15.25 -11.92
N ALA A 42 -3.76 15.15 -11.72
CA ALA A 42 -4.58 14.20 -12.46
C ALA A 42 -4.40 14.41 -13.96
N GLY A 43 -4.24 13.33 -14.69
CA GLY A 43 -4.07 13.39 -16.14
C GLY A 43 -2.64 13.47 -16.63
N VAL A 44 -1.64 13.53 -15.75
CA VAL A 44 -0.23 13.59 -16.16
C VAL A 44 0.41 12.21 -16.29
N GLY A 45 -0.39 11.16 -16.31
CA GLY A 45 0.12 9.81 -16.51
C GLY A 45 0.53 9.07 -15.23
N LYS A 46 0.15 9.59 -14.07
CA LYS A 46 0.43 8.94 -12.78
C LYS A 46 -0.16 7.53 -12.73
N SER A 47 -1.39 7.36 -13.18
CA SER A 47 -2.06 6.06 -13.20
C SER A 47 -1.33 5.06 -14.11
N ALA A 48 -0.80 5.54 -15.24
CA ALA A 48 -0.05 4.68 -16.15
C ALA A 48 1.28 4.25 -15.53
N LEU A 49 1.94 5.13 -14.78
CA LEU A 49 3.16 4.77 -14.06
C LEU A 49 2.89 3.76 -12.95
N LEU A 50 1.77 3.92 -12.24
CA LEU A 50 1.37 2.94 -11.23
C LEU A 50 1.04 1.60 -11.86
N GLY A 51 0.41 1.60 -13.04
CA GLY A 51 0.17 0.38 -13.80
C GLY A 51 1.46 -0.30 -14.24
N TYR A 52 2.43 0.48 -14.70
CA TYR A 52 3.75 -0.04 -15.04
C TYR A 52 4.42 -0.68 -13.82
N LEU A 53 4.36 0.01 -12.68
CA LEU A 53 4.94 -0.48 -11.43
C LEU A 53 4.34 -1.82 -11.02
N THR A 54 3.02 -1.96 -11.08
CA THR A 54 2.36 -3.20 -10.68
C THR A 54 2.73 -4.36 -11.61
N GLN A 55 2.92 -4.10 -12.89
CA GLN A 55 3.40 -5.13 -13.81
C GLN A 55 4.86 -5.50 -13.54
N ALA A 56 5.71 -4.51 -13.30
CA ALA A 56 7.13 -4.75 -13.00
C ALA A 56 7.30 -5.51 -11.68
N ALA A 57 6.37 -5.34 -10.75
CA ALA A 57 6.41 -5.97 -9.44
C ALA A 57 5.57 -7.26 -9.39
N SER A 58 5.48 -8.00 -10.48
CA SER A 58 4.65 -9.21 -10.55
C SER A 58 5.09 -10.29 -9.57
N ALA A 59 6.35 -10.28 -9.13
CA ALA A 59 6.85 -11.20 -8.11
C ALA A 59 6.50 -10.77 -6.68
N CYS A 60 5.91 -9.60 -6.52
CA CYS A 60 5.51 -9.08 -5.21
C CYS A 60 4.03 -9.30 -4.98
N ARG A 61 3.65 -9.40 -3.71
CA ARG A 61 2.25 -9.29 -3.35
C ARG A 61 1.88 -7.81 -3.36
N ILE A 62 0.86 -7.45 -4.10
CA ILE A 62 0.47 -6.05 -4.25
C ILE A 62 -0.73 -5.76 -3.36
N ALA A 63 -0.55 -4.78 -2.46
CA ALA A 63 -1.61 -4.25 -1.64
C ALA A 63 -1.91 -2.83 -2.11
N ARG A 64 -3.15 -2.56 -2.46
CA ARG A 64 -3.51 -1.29 -3.05
C ARG A 64 -4.67 -0.64 -2.32
N ALA A 65 -4.55 0.67 -2.11
CA ALA A 65 -5.62 1.48 -1.57
C ALA A 65 -5.75 2.74 -2.42
N GLU A 66 -6.99 3.15 -2.64
CA GLU A 66 -7.28 4.40 -3.33
C GLU A 66 -8.01 5.33 -2.38
N GLY A 67 -7.60 6.59 -2.34
CA GLY A 67 -8.31 7.61 -1.60
C GLY A 67 -9.54 8.04 -2.39
N VAL A 68 -10.70 7.72 -1.87
CA VAL A 68 -11.97 8.16 -2.45
C VAL A 68 -12.63 9.10 -1.45
N GLU A 69 -13.02 10.26 -1.91
CA GLU A 69 -13.59 11.29 -1.03
C GLU A 69 -14.78 10.77 -0.22
N SER A 70 -15.62 9.95 -0.83
CA SER A 70 -16.76 9.36 -0.14
C SER A 70 -16.37 8.39 0.96
N GLU A 71 -15.16 7.86 0.94
CA GLU A 71 -14.65 6.95 1.96
C GLU A 71 -14.01 7.68 3.14
N MET A 72 -13.81 8.98 3.04
CA MET A 72 -13.21 9.76 4.12
C MET A 72 -14.07 9.73 5.39
N GLU A 73 -15.35 9.49 5.25
CA GLU A 73 -16.27 9.37 6.38
C GLU A 73 -16.22 8.00 7.04
N LEU A 74 -15.65 7.01 6.36
CA LEU A 74 -15.50 5.65 6.90
C LEU A 74 -14.08 5.49 7.44
N ALA A 75 -13.98 5.49 8.76
CA ALA A 75 -12.69 5.30 9.41
C ALA A 75 -12.09 3.95 8.97
N PHE A 76 -10.80 3.97 8.65
CA PHE A 76 -10.04 2.76 8.31
C PHE A 76 -10.41 2.07 7.00
N ALA A 77 -11.27 2.67 6.17
CA ALA A 77 -11.65 2.04 4.90
C ALA A 77 -10.43 1.85 3.97
N GLY A 78 -9.55 2.84 3.93
CA GLY A 78 -8.32 2.74 3.16
C GLY A 78 -7.39 1.66 3.66
N LEU A 79 -7.26 1.53 4.99
CA LEU A 79 -6.46 0.47 5.58
C LEU A 79 -7.05 -0.90 5.30
N HIS A 80 -8.38 -1.01 5.34
CA HIS A 80 -9.04 -2.28 5.03
C HIS A 80 -8.73 -2.71 3.59
N ALA A 81 -8.84 -1.77 2.64
CA ALA A 81 -8.50 -2.07 1.25
C ALA A 81 -7.04 -2.51 1.10
N LEU A 82 -6.13 -1.80 1.77
CA LEU A 82 -4.71 -2.13 1.72
C LEU A 82 -4.42 -3.51 2.30
N CYS A 83 -5.09 -3.87 3.39
CA CYS A 83 -4.86 -5.14 4.07
C CYS A 83 -5.62 -6.31 3.46
N ALA A 84 -6.55 -6.06 2.53
CA ALA A 84 -7.40 -7.10 1.98
C ALA A 84 -6.65 -8.35 1.51
N PRO A 85 -5.52 -8.23 0.77
CA PRO A 85 -4.79 -9.43 0.33
C PRO A 85 -4.13 -10.21 1.47
N MET A 86 -4.04 -9.62 2.66
CA MET A 86 -3.31 -10.18 3.79
C MET A 86 -4.21 -10.58 4.96
N LEU A 87 -5.52 -10.50 4.79
CA LEU A 87 -6.46 -10.80 5.89
C LEU A 87 -6.42 -12.25 6.35
N GLY A 88 -5.87 -13.15 5.55
CA GLY A 88 -5.63 -14.53 5.99
C GLY A 88 -4.66 -14.64 7.15
N GLY A 89 -3.87 -13.61 7.43
CA GLY A 89 -2.94 -13.58 8.55
C GLY A 89 -3.53 -13.07 9.86
N LEU A 90 -4.81 -12.67 9.87
CA LEU A 90 -5.45 -12.13 11.07
C LEU A 90 -5.36 -13.05 12.28
N GLU A 91 -5.52 -14.35 12.07
CA GLU A 91 -5.52 -15.32 13.16
C GLU A 91 -4.16 -15.49 13.82
N ARG A 92 -3.09 -15.06 13.14
CA ARG A 92 -1.74 -15.13 13.69
C ARG A 92 -1.38 -13.91 14.54
N LEU A 93 -2.23 -12.89 14.57
CA LEU A 93 -1.98 -11.69 15.36
C LEU A 93 -2.22 -11.97 16.84
N PRO A 94 -1.47 -11.30 17.75
CA PRO A 94 -1.83 -11.30 19.17
C PRO A 94 -3.26 -10.82 19.36
N ALA A 95 -3.94 -11.37 20.37
CA ALA A 95 -5.36 -11.10 20.58
C ALA A 95 -5.73 -9.61 20.61
N PRO A 96 -5.01 -8.72 21.32
CA PRO A 96 -5.37 -7.31 21.30
C PRO A 96 -5.30 -6.68 19.91
N GLN A 97 -4.29 -7.03 19.12
CA GLN A 97 -4.15 -6.53 17.75
C GLN A 97 -5.23 -7.10 16.85
N HIS A 98 -5.49 -8.38 16.96
CA HIS A 98 -6.55 -9.05 16.20
C HIS A 98 -7.90 -8.39 16.46
N ASP A 99 -8.25 -8.19 17.73
CA ASP A 99 -9.53 -7.63 18.10
C ASP A 99 -9.68 -6.18 17.64
N ALA A 100 -8.61 -5.39 17.78
CA ALA A 100 -8.64 -3.99 17.33
C ALA A 100 -8.85 -3.90 15.83
N LEU A 101 -8.16 -4.74 15.06
CA LEU A 101 -8.25 -4.70 13.62
C LEU A 101 -9.61 -5.21 13.13
N CYS A 102 -10.13 -6.27 13.73
CA CYS A 102 -11.45 -6.79 13.39
C CYS A 102 -12.52 -5.74 13.64
N THR A 103 -12.43 -5.02 14.76
CA THR A 103 -13.39 -3.95 15.06
C THR A 103 -13.23 -2.79 14.08
N ALA A 104 -12.00 -2.39 13.78
CA ALA A 104 -11.73 -1.31 12.84
C ALA A 104 -12.28 -1.60 11.45
N PHE A 105 -12.23 -2.86 11.01
CA PHE A 105 -12.68 -3.27 9.68
C PHE A 105 -14.13 -3.72 9.64
N GLY A 106 -14.85 -3.60 10.76
CA GLY A 106 -16.25 -3.97 10.80
C GLY A 106 -16.52 -5.47 10.78
N LEU A 107 -15.50 -6.29 11.05
CA LEU A 107 -15.62 -7.74 11.08
C LEU A 107 -16.21 -8.22 12.41
N SER A 108 -16.15 -7.39 13.44
CA SER A 108 -16.79 -7.64 14.73
C SER A 108 -17.30 -6.35 15.32
N ALA A 109 -18.33 -6.46 16.17
CA ALA A 109 -18.86 -5.30 16.88
C ALA A 109 -18.03 -5.01 18.11
N GLY A 110 -17.97 -3.74 18.50
CA GLY A 110 -17.25 -3.33 19.68
C GLY A 110 -17.06 -1.83 19.75
N PRO A 111 -16.46 -1.33 20.84
CA PRO A 111 -16.15 0.10 20.96
C PRO A 111 -15.10 0.49 19.93
N PRO A 112 -14.93 1.82 19.66
CA PRO A 112 -13.90 2.27 18.75
C PRO A 112 -12.53 1.72 19.15
N PRO A 113 -11.78 1.15 18.22
CA PRO A 113 -10.50 0.54 18.56
C PRO A 113 -9.43 1.59 18.83
N ASP A 114 -8.42 1.20 19.61
CA ASP A 114 -7.24 2.03 19.83
C ASP A 114 -6.44 2.11 18.53
N ARG A 115 -6.20 3.33 18.06
CA ARG A 115 -5.48 3.56 16.80
C ARG A 115 -4.06 3.00 16.82
N PHE A 116 -3.43 3.03 17.98
CA PHE A 116 -2.09 2.46 18.14
C PHE A 116 -2.11 0.95 17.90
N LEU A 117 -3.08 0.26 18.47
CA LEU A 117 -3.23 -1.18 18.27
C LEU A 117 -3.57 -1.52 16.81
N VAL A 118 -4.39 -0.69 16.17
CA VAL A 118 -4.69 -0.86 14.74
C VAL A 118 -3.41 -0.74 13.92
N GLY A 119 -2.60 0.28 14.20
CA GLY A 119 -1.32 0.47 13.51
C GLY A 119 -0.36 -0.70 13.71
N LEU A 120 -0.23 -1.19 14.94
CA LEU A 120 0.60 -2.35 15.23
C LEU A 120 0.10 -3.58 14.49
N ALA A 121 -1.20 -3.78 14.44
CA ALA A 121 -1.80 -4.92 13.75
C ALA A 121 -1.49 -4.88 12.25
N VAL A 122 -1.61 -3.71 11.63
CA VAL A 122 -1.29 -3.54 10.21
C VAL A 122 0.17 -3.84 9.95
N LEU A 123 1.07 -3.29 10.77
CA LEU A 123 2.51 -3.57 10.64
C LEU A 123 2.81 -5.05 10.79
N SER A 124 2.15 -5.72 11.72
CA SER A 124 2.34 -7.16 11.92
C SER A 124 1.86 -7.98 10.74
N LEU A 125 0.71 -7.59 10.16
CA LEU A 125 0.21 -8.25 8.95
C LEU A 125 1.17 -8.08 7.77
N LEU A 126 1.68 -6.86 7.58
CA LEU A 126 2.62 -6.59 6.49
C LEU A 126 3.92 -7.35 6.67
N ALA A 127 4.46 -7.38 7.90
CA ALA A 127 5.69 -8.09 8.19
C ALA A 127 5.53 -9.60 7.97
N ASP A 128 4.41 -10.16 8.41
CA ASP A 128 4.11 -11.57 8.24
C ASP A 128 3.99 -11.93 6.75
N ALA A 129 3.26 -11.12 5.99
CA ALA A 129 3.11 -11.33 4.55
C ALA A 129 4.45 -11.22 3.82
N ALA A 130 5.31 -10.28 4.25
CA ALA A 130 6.61 -10.05 3.62
C ALA A 130 7.59 -11.20 3.84
N GLU A 131 7.38 -12.04 4.85
CA GLU A 131 8.20 -13.24 5.04
C GLU A 131 7.98 -14.28 3.95
N GLU A 132 6.77 -14.35 3.42
CA GLU A 132 6.44 -15.32 2.37
C GLU A 132 6.76 -14.77 0.98
N GLN A 133 6.54 -13.48 0.77
CA GLN A 133 6.66 -12.86 -0.54
C GLN A 133 6.81 -11.35 -0.33
N PRO A 134 7.72 -10.69 -1.07
CA PRO A 134 7.84 -9.23 -0.95
C PRO A 134 6.50 -8.54 -1.18
N VAL A 135 6.24 -7.50 -0.40
CA VAL A 135 4.98 -6.76 -0.46
C VAL A 135 5.23 -5.37 -1.02
N LEU A 136 4.45 -5.01 -2.02
CA LEU A 136 4.41 -3.65 -2.56
C LEU A 136 3.08 -3.03 -2.16
N CYS A 137 3.14 -1.95 -1.38
CA CYS A 137 1.95 -1.19 -1.01
C CYS A 137 1.83 0.02 -1.93
N VAL A 138 0.72 0.14 -2.60
CA VAL A 138 0.43 1.27 -3.49
C VAL A 138 -0.74 2.06 -2.91
N VAL A 139 -0.49 3.31 -2.58
CA VAL A 139 -1.53 4.21 -2.09
C VAL A 139 -1.71 5.32 -3.10
N ASP A 140 -2.88 5.37 -3.71
CA ASP A 140 -3.22 6.37 -4.71
C ASP A 140 -4.34 7.24 -4.16
N ASP A 141 -4.06 8.53 -4.04
CA ASP A 141 -5.02 9.51 -3.51
C ASP A 141 -5.67 10.36 -4.59
N ALA A 142 -5.60 9.92 -5.82
CA ALA A 142 -6.11 10.67 -6.97
C ALA A 142 -7.60 10.96 -6.91
#